data_14006483be0b47bc430bd87866c5d57f
#
_entry.id   14006483be0b47bc430bd87866c5d57f
#
_cell.length_a   1.000
_cell.length_b   1.000
_cell.length_c   1.000
_cell.angle_alpha   90.00
_cell.angle_beta   90.00
_cell.angle_gamma   90.00
#
_symmetry.space_group_name_H-M   'P 1'
#
loop_
_entity.id
_entity.type
_entity.pdbx_description
1 polymer ?
#
loop_
_entity_poly.entity_id
_entity_poly.type
_entity_poly.pdbx_seq_one_letter_code
_entity_poly.pdbx_strand_id
1 'polypeptide(L)'
;MKTDPPNLLFILGESHAPDLLGVLGNRFIHTPNLDRLAHSGAVFENAYCASPLCVPARASLATGLFPHQSGYWDSSLAYDGQADSWMKRLRDGGYETAGFGKMHFRSDSDDYGFELFEETMQIRLM
;
A
#
# COMPACT_ATOMS: atom_id res chain seq x y z
N MET A 1 20.69 25.20 -0.89
CA MET A 1 19.23 25.43 -0.88
C MET A 1 18.59 24.16 -0.34
N LYS A 2 17.89 24.18 0.80
CA LYS A 2 17.01 23.08 1.20
C LYS A 2 15.82 23.14 0.23
N THR A 3 15.74 22.19 -0.67
CA THR A 3 14.50 21.99 -1.45
C THR A 3 13.47 21.38 -0.53
N ASP A 4 12.26 21.93 -0.52
CA ASP A 4 11.15 21.32 0.23
C ASP A 4 10.98 19.87 -0.24
N PRO A 5 10.72 18.93 0.67
CA PRO A 5 10.52 17.54 0.31
C PRO A 5 9.29 17.40 -0.60
N PRO A 6 9.31 16.50 -1.59
CA PRO A 6 8.19 16.32 -2.51
C PRO A 6 6.98 15.72 -1.80
N ASN A 7 5.78 16.07 -2.25
CA ASN A 7 4.58 15.34 -1.85
C ASN A 7 4.60 13.91 -2.43
N LEU A 8 4.11 12.94 -1.65
CA LEU A 8 4.05 11.54 -2.03
C LEU A 8 2.59 11.10 -2.12
N LEU A 9 2.18 10.57 -3.25
CA LEU A 9 0.87 9.95 -3.44
C LEU A 9 1.07 8.47 -3.79
N PHE A 10 0.59 7.59 -2.91
CA PHE A 10 0.62 6.15 -3.12
C PHE A 10 -0.79 5.64 -3.43
N ILE A 11 -1.00 5.06 -4.62
CA ILE A 11 -2.28 4.51 -5.06
C ILE A 11 -2.14 3.01 -5.20
N LEU A 12 -2.94 2.24 -4.47
CA LEU A 12 -2.97 0.79 -4.50
C LEU A 12 -4.27 0.28 -5.10
N GLY A 13 -4.19 -0.31 -6.29
CA GLY A 13 -5.31 -1.04 -6.90
C GLY A 13 -5.44 -2.43 -6.29
N GLU A 14 -6.62 -2.78 -5.79
CA GLU A 14 -6.91 -4.12 -5.30
C GLU A 14 -7.34 -5.04 -6.43
N SER A 15 -6.77 -6.25 -6.47
CA SER A 15 -7.12 -7.29 -7.47
C SER A 15 -7.01 -6.82 -8.93
N HIS A 16 -6.15 -5.84 -9.19
CA HIS A 16 -5.90 -5.33 -10.53
C HIS A 16 -4.75 -6.12 -11.17
N ALA A 17 -5.09 -7.00 -12.10
CA ALA A 17 -4.10 -7.78 -12.81
C ALA A 17 -3.31 -6.89 -13.81
N PRO A 18 -1.98 -7.00 -13.89
CA PRO A 18 -1.16 -6.14 -14.76
C PRO A 18 -1.47 -6.31 -16.26
N ASP A 19 -1.91 -7.48 -16.68
CA ASP A 19 -2.33 -7.78 -18.06
C ASP A 19 -3.60 -7.03 -18.49
N LEU A 20 -4.29 -6.35 -17.58
CA LEU A 20 -5.42 -5.47 -17.91
C LEU A 20 -4.99 -4.06 -18.34
N LEU A 21 -3.71 -3.73 -18.25
CA LEU A 21 -3.20 -2.41 -18.64
C LEU A 21 -2.91 -2.32 -20.13
N GLY A 22 -3.38 -1.24 -20.76
CA GLY A 22 -3.12 -0.95 -22.18
C GLY A 22 -1.63 -0.85 -22.49
N VAL A 23 -0.85 -0.19 -21.62
CA VAL A 23 0.61 -0.05 -21.75
C VAL A 23 1.35 -1.39 -21.74
N LEU A 24 0.78 -2.43 -21.13
CA LEU A 24 1.32 -3.80 -21.12
C LEU A 24 0.71 -4.70 -22.21
N GLY A 25 0.00 -4.10 -23.17
CA GLY A 25 -0.47 -4.78 -24.37
C GLY A 25 -1.93 -5.24 -24.36
N ASN A 26 -2.72 -4.89 -23.36
CA ASN A 26 -4.15 -5.19 -23.39
C ASN A 26 -4.85 -4.37 -24.51
N ARG A 27 -5.57 -5.07 -25.40
CA ARG A 27 -6.25 -4.45 -26.53
C ARG A 27 -7.75 -4.25 -26.33
N PHE A 28 -8.30 -4.80 -25.26
CA PHE A 28 -9.74 -4.80 -24.99
C PHE A 28 -10.14 -3.79 -23.93
N ILE A 29 -9.25 -3.54 -22.95
CA ILE A 29 -9.50 -2.63 -21.84
C ILE A 29 -8.75 -1.33 -22.09
N HIS A 30 -9.47 -0.21 -21.97
CA HIS A 30 -8.90 1.11 -22.16
C HIS A 30 -8.49 1.71 -20.82
N THR A 31 -7.19 1.93 -20.63
CA THR A 31 -6.62 2.51 -19.41
C THR A 31 -5.84 3.81 -19.68
N PRO A 32 -6.43 4.82 -20.33
CA PRO A 32 -5.71 5.96 -20.89
C PRO A 32 -4.96 6.78 -19.83
N ASN A 33 -5.48 6.86 -18.60
CA ASN A 33 -4.85 7.61 -17.52
C ASN A 33 -3.65 6.84 -16.94
N LEU A 34 -3.77 5.53 -16.76
CA LEU A 34 -2.66 4.68 -16.31
C LEU A 34 -1.58 4.59 -17.38
N ASP A 35 -1.97 4.46 -18.65
CA ASP A 35 -1.04 4.45 -19.77
C ASP A 35 -0.26 5.78 -19.85
N ARG A 36 -0.93 6.92 -19.66
CA ARG A 36 -0.28 8.23 -19.62
C ARG A 36 0.71 8.31 -18.45
N LEU A 37 0.33 7.83 -17.27
CA LEU A 37 1.21 7.80 -16.11
C LEU A 37 2.44 6.93 -16.39
N ALA A 38 2.24 5.75 -16.96
CA ALA A 38 3.31 4.83 -17.34
C ALA A 38 4.30 5.46 -18.34
N HIS A 39 3.80 6.18 -19.35
CA HIS A 39 4.64 6.87 -20.34
C HIS A 39 5.43 8.05 -19.75
N SER A 40 4.98 8.64 -18.65
CA SER A 40 5.65 9.76 -17.98
C SER A 40 6.54 9.34 -16.81
N GLY A 41 6.55 8.06 -16.46
CA GLY A 41 7.25 7.51 -15.31
C GLY A 41 8.03 6.25 -15.60
N ALA A 42 8.21 5.41 -14.58
CA ALA A 42 8.83 4.09 -14.68
C ALA A 42 7.78 2.99 -14.53
N VAL A 43 7.85 1.97 -15.38
CA VAL A 43 7.01 0.78 -15.31
C VAL A 43 7.85 -0.40 -14.83
N PHE A 44 7.41 -1.06 -13.76
CA PHE A 44 8.06 -2.25 -13.21
C PHE A 44 7.28 -3.49 -13.66
N GLU A 45 7.72 -4.12 -14.75
CA GLU A 45 7.03 -5.28 -15.33
C GLU A 45 7.16 -6.55 -14.47
N ASN A 46 8.19 -6.62 -13.63
CA ASN A 46 8.51 -7.76 -12.77
C ASN A 46 8.46 -7.39 -11.29
N ALA A 47 7.32 -6.87 -10.83
CA ALA A 47 7.08 -6.60 -9.43
C ALA A 47 6.40 -7.81 -8.75
N TYR A 48 6.88 -8.19 -7.57
CA TYR A 48 6.40 -9.37 -6.85
C TYR A 48 5.85 -8.98 -5.48
N CYS A 49 4.71 -9.57 -5.13
CA CYS A 49 4.11 -9.42 -3.81
C CYS A 49 4.74 -10.42 -2.82
N ALA A 50 4.93 -9.99 -1.58
CA ALA A 50 5.53 -10.83 -0.53
C ALA A 50 4.61 -11.98 -0.05
N SER A 51 3.30 -11.89 -0.32
CA SER A 51 2.30 -12.89 0.06
C SER A 51 1.10 -12.84 -0.88
N PRO A 52 0.46 -13.98 -1.20
CA PRO A 52 -0.78 -14.01 -1.98
C PRO A 52 -2.03 -13.66 -1.16
N LEU A 53 -1.90 -13.46 0.16
CA LEU A 53 -3.00 -13.11 1.06
C LEU A 53 -2.99 -11.61 1.36
N CYS A 54 -4.18 -10.99 1.40
CA CYS A 54 -4.35 -9.54 1.57
C CYS A 54 -3.65 -9.00 2.82
N VAL A 55 -3.92 -9.60 3.99
CA VAL A 55 -3.43 -9.10 5.27
C VAL A 55 -1.90 -9.21 5.38
N PRO A 56 -1.27 -10.36 5.15
CA PRO A 56 0.19 -10.46 5.16
C PRO A 56 0.87 -9.58 4.10
N ALA A 57 0.29 -9.47 2.90
CA ALA A 57 0.82 -8.63 1.85
C ALA A 57 0.82 -7.15 2.25
N ARG A 58 -0.27 -6.69 2.89
CA ARG A 58 -0.40 -5.30 3.34
C ARG A 58 0.50 -4.99 4.53
N ALA A 59 0.67 -5.93 5.46
CA ALA A 59 1.65 -5.81 6.53
C ALA A 59 3.08 -5.70 5.96
N SER A 60 3.42 -6.53 4.97
CA SER A 60 4.72 -6.46 4.28
C SER A 60 4.90 -5.13 3.54
N LEU A 61 3.84 -4.63 2.89
CA LEU A 61 3.87 -3.33 2.22
C LEU A 61 4.10 -2.18 3.22
N ALA A 62 3.45 -2.24 4.39
CA ALA A 62 3.60 -1.22 5.43
C ALA A 62 5.00 -1.22 6.06
N THR A 63 5.54 -2.39 6.35
CA THR A 63 6.76 -2.55 7.14
C THR A 63 8.03 -2.75 6.32
N GLY A 64 7.90 -3.15 5.05
CA GLY A 64 9.04 -3.57 4.22
C GLY A 64 9.61 -4.93 4.59
N LEU A 65 8.95 -5.68 5.51
CA LEU A 65 9.39 -6.99 5.99
C LEU A 65 8.61 -8.12 5.31
N PHE A 66 9.27 -9.25 5.06
CA PHE A 66 8.57 -10.46 4.66
C PHE A 66 7.73 -11.02 5.81
N PRO A 67 6.64 -11.80 5.53
CA PRO A 67 5.81 -12.38 6.58
C PRO A 67 6.58 -13.16 7.64
N HIS A 68 7.60 -13.94 7.26
CA HIS A 68 8.43 -14.70 8.19
C HIS A 68 9.30 -13.82 9.11
N GLN A 69 9.53 -12.57 8.75
CA GLN A 69 10.29 -11.60 9.56
C GLN A 69 9.37 -10.80 10.48
N SER A 70 8.18 -10.48 10.00
CA SER A 70 7.22 -9.63 10.71
C SER A 70 6.28 -10.41 11.63
N GLY A 71 6.06 -11.71 11.36
CA GLY A 71 5.11 -12.53 12.11
C GLY A 71 3.65 -12.41 11.66
N TYR A 72 3.36 -11.59 10.65
CA TYR A 72 2.00 -11.45 10.09
C TYR A 72 1.77 -12.50 9.00
N TRP A 73 1.40 -13.73 9.41
CA TRP A 73 1.40 -14.91 8.53
C TRP A 73 0.12 -15.12 7.75
N ASP A 74 -1.02 -14.76 8.33
CA ASP A 74 -2.35 -15.03 7.78
C ASP A 74 -3.33 -13.89 8.06
N SER A 75 -4.57 -14.08 7.65
CA SER A 75 -5.60 -13.06 7.76
C SER A 75 -6.09 -12.80 9.19
N SER A 76 -5.75 -13.65 10.15
CA SER A 76 -6.08 -13.45 11.56
C SER A 76 -5.06 -12.59 12.30
N LEU A 77 -3.88 -12.41 11.71
CA LEU A 77 -2.75 -11.66 12.27
C LEU A 77 -2.51 -10.37 11.48
N ALA A 78 -3.43 -9.43 11.61
CA ALA A 78 -3.34 -8.16 10.91
C ALA A 78 -2.27 -7.25 11.54
N TYR A 79 -1.68 -6.38 10.72
CA TYR A 79 -0.70 -5.39 11.17
C TYR A 79 -1.30 -4.51 12.27
N ASP A 80 -0.62 -4.44 13.39
CA ASP A 80 -1.07 -3.79 14.62
C ASP A 80 -0.31 -2.50 14.95
N GLY A 81 0.50 -2.02 14.03
CA GLY A 81 1.29 -0.83 14.24
C GLY A 81 2.53 -1.01 15.13
N GLN A 82 2.82 -2.20 15.67
CA GLN A 82 3.99 -2.40 16.54
C GLN A 82 5.30 -2.39 15.75
N ALA A 83 5.32 -3.05 14.59
CA ALA A 83 6.47 -2.97 13.71
C ALA A 83 6.54 -1.58 13.06
N ASP A 84 7.76 -1.08 12.89
CA ASP A 84 8.01 0.19 12.19
C ASP A 84 7.49 0.15 10.76
N SER A 85 7.02 1.30 10.26
CA SER A 85 6.41 1.41 8.94
C SER A 85 6.89 2.66 8.20
N TRP A 86 6.77 2.63 6.86
CA TRP A 86 7.11 3.81 6.07
C TRP A 86 6.19 5.00 6.39
N MET A 87 4.94 4.77 6.79
CA MET A 87 4.02 5.82 7.20
C MET A 87 4.51 6.51 8.47
N LYS A 88 4.92 5.74 9.49
CA LYS A 88 5.52 6.29 10.73
C LYS A 88 6.77 7.09 10.43
N ARG A 89 7.65 6.56 9.60
CA ARG A 89 8.89 7.26 9.21
C ARG A 89 8.62 8.58 8.48
N LEU A 90 7.61 8.63 7.62
CA LEU A 90 7.22 9.88 6.97
C LEU A 90 6.66 10.89 7.97
N ARG A 91 5.75 10.48 8.84
CA ARG A 91 5.21 11.34 9.90
C ARG A 91 6.33 11.88 10.80
N ASP A 92 7.20 10.99 11.27
CA ASP A 92 8.33 11.37 12.12
C ASP A 92 9.35 12.25 11.39
N GLY A 93 9.40 12.16 10.07
CA GLY A 93 10.13 13.05 9.17
C GLY A 93 9.46 14.41 8.90
N GLY A 94 8.28 14.65 9.48
CA GLY A 94 7.55 15.91 9.37
C GLY A 94 6.57 16.01 8.20
N TYR A 95 6.19 14.87 7.58
CA TYR A 95 5.10 14.83 6.61
C TYR A 95 3.75 14.76 7.32
N GLU A 96 2.77 15.48 6.81
CA GLU A 96 1.36 15.18 7.07
C GLU A 96 0.98 13.90 6.33
N THR A 97 0.44 12.91 7.06
CA THR A 97 0.18 11.58 6.52
C THR A 97 -1.29 11.25 6.56
N ALA A 98 -1.81 10.74 5.43
CA ALA A 98 -3.21 10.34 5.34
C ALA A 98 -3.34 8.98 4.65
N GLY A 99 -4.26 8.15 5.13
CA GLY A 99 -4.60 6.85 4.56
C GLY A 99 -6.10 6.69 4.37
N PHE A 100 -6.52 6.28 3.16
CA PHE A 100 -7.93 6.10 2.80
C PHE A 100 -8.14 4.76 2.12
N GLY A 101 -9.24 4.11 2.43
CA GLY A 101 -9.65 2.89 1.76
C GLY A 101 -9.27 1.62 2.52
N LYS A 102 -9.12 0.50 1.80
CA LYS A 102 -8.88 -0.81 2.38
C LYS A 102 -7.42 -0.98 2.78
N MET A 103 -7.13 -1.02 4.06
CA MET A 103 -5.81 -1.32 4.61
C MET A 103 -5.71 -2.73 5.20
N HIS A 104 -6.80 -3.31 5.70
CA HIS A 104 -6.83 -4.57 6.44
C HIS A 104 -5.86 -4.60 7.62
N PHE A 105 -5.74 -3.47 8.30
CA PHE A 105 -5.01 -3.36 9.55
C PHE A 105 -5.90 -3.82 10.71
N ARG A 106 -5.32 -4.05 11.88
CA ARG A 106 -6.01 -4.69 13.01
C ARG A 106 -7.18 -3.87 13.55
N SER A 107 -7.01 -2.57 13.71
CA SER A 107 -7.99 -1.70 14.37
C SER A 107 -7.78 -0.24 13.98
N ASP A 108 -8.86 0.55 13.94
CA ASP A 108 -8.76 2.00 13.72
C ASP A 108 -8.10 2.75 14.89
N SER A 109 -7.99 2.12 16.05
CA SER A 109 -7.38 2.72 17.23
C SER A 109 -5.87 2.52 17.34
N ASP A 110 -5.28 1.70 16.46
CA ASP A 110 -3.84 1.46 16.47
C ASP A 110 -3.10 2.56 15.70
N ASP A 111 -1.89 2.87 16.14
CA ASP A 111 -1.04 3.85 15.45
C ASP A 111 -0.27 3.19 14.29
N TYR A 112 -0.65 3.54 13.08
CA TYR A 112 0.03 3.11 11.84
C TYR A 112 0.94 4.17 11.24
N GLY A 113 0.93 5.39 11.81
CA GLY A 113 1.66 6.53 11.30
C GLY A 113 0.84 7.45 10.40
N PHE A 114 -0.48 7.26 10.29
CA PHE A 114 -1.38 8.20 9.65
C PHE A 114 -1.96 9.18 10.68
N GLU A 115 -1.95 10.47 10.35
CA GLU A 115 -2.64 11.51 11.12
C GLU A 115 -4.14 11.54 10.79
N LEU A 116 -4.49 11.25 9.54
CA LEU A 116 -5.86 11.03 9.12
C LEU A 116 -5.96 9.61 8.55
N PHE A 117 -6.81 8.78 9.15
CA PHE A 117 -7.00 7.40 8.74
C PHE A 117 -8.48 7.06 8.62
N GLU A 118 -8.91 6.69 7.42
CA GLU A 118 -10.28 6.27 7.13
C GLU A 118 -10.29 4.94 6.37
N GLU A 119 -10.51 3.86 7.08
CA GLU A 119 -10.63 2.53 6.49
C GLU A 119 -12.07 2.26 6.06
N THR A 120 -12.27 1.88 4.80
CA THR A 120 -13.60 1.61 4.23
C THR A 120 -14.08 0.18 4.43
N MET A 121 -13.22 -0.74 4.84
CA MET A 121 -13.56 -2.13 5.04
C MET A 121 -12.86 -2.70 6.28
N GLN A 122 -13.58 -2.73 7.41
CA GLN A 122 -13.16 -3.46 8.60
C GLN A 122 -13.71 -4.88 8.52
N ILE A 123 -12.84 -5.89 8.52
CA ILE A 123 -13.24 -7.24 8.88
C ILE A 123 -13.26 -7.28 10.40
N ARG A 124 -14.43 -7.03 11.00
CA ARG A 124 -14.64 -7.41 12.40
C ARG A 124 -14.68 -8.93 12.46
N LEU A 125 -13.59 -9.54 12.89
CA LEU A 125 -13.61 -10.93 13.34
C LEU A 125 -14.50 -10.96 14.58
N MET A 126 -15.67 -11.63 14.46
CA MET A 126 -16.53 -11.94 15.59
C MET A 126 -15.90 -13.06 16.41
#